data_aba8ee4e405adb12974838ded63f3fd0
#
_entry.id   aba8ee4e405adb12974838ded63f3fd0
#
_cell.length_a   1.000
_cell.length_b   1.000
_cell.length_c   1.000
_cell.angle_alpha   90.00
_cell.angle_beta   90.00
_cell.angle_gamma   90.00
#
_symmetry.space_group_name_H-M   'P 1'
#
loop_
_entity.id
_entity.type
_entity.pdbx_description
1 polymer ?
#
loop_
_entity_poly.entity_id
_entity_poly.type
_entity_poly.pdbx_seq_one_letter_code
_entity_poly.pdbx_strand_id
1 'polypeptide(L)'
;IEAYVTYVAPDLLSRLQRWEDEDDLFDHYRINEQLAKALDRKVYLPSGGSLVIDRTEAMTVVDVNTGKFTGSGGNLEETVTKNNLEAAEEIVRQLRLRDIGGIIVIDFIDMVLESNRDLVLRRLIECLGRDRTKHQVAEVTSLGLVQMTRKRLGTGLLEVFSEQCDSCGGRGLLVHDQPLSGRSGGASDFIHRQERTERKRSRAASRNNTRDAAGGVD
;
A
#
# COMPACT_ATOMS: atom_id res chain seq x y z
N ILE A 1 -28.58 8.00 -15.90
CA ILE A 1 -27.20 8.54 -16.04
C ILE A 1 -27.07 9.20 -17.40
N GLU A 2 -27.36 8.54 -18.51
CA GLU A 2 -27.22 9.07 -19.87
C GLU A 2 -27.95 10.40 -20.08
N ALA A 3 -29.24 10.47 -19.70
CA ALA A 3 -30.00 11.70 -19.78
C ALA A 3 -29.40 12.86 -18.95
N TYR A 4 -28.84 12.54 -17.78
CA TYR A 4 -28.16 13.56 -16.95
C TYR A 4 -26.87 14.06 -17.60
N VAL A 5 -26.05 13.15 -18.12
CA VAL A 5 -24.78 13.50 -18.79
C VAL A 5 -25.03 14.29 -20.05
N THR A 6 -26.07 13.94 -20.84
CA THR A 6 -26.48 14.68 -22.03
C THR A 6 -26.79 16.15 -21.73
N TYR A 7 -27.41 16.41 -20.56
CA TYR A 7 -27.79 17.76 -20.15
C TYR A 7 -26.63 18.54 -19.49
N VAL A 8 -25.85 17.90 -18.61
CA VAL A 8 -24.84 18.57 -17.76
C VAL A 8 -23.45 18.61 -18.41
N ALA A 9 -23.06 17.57 -19.16
CA ALA A 9 -21.73 17.41 -19.74
C ALA A 9 -21.77 16.62 -21.06
N PRO A 10 -22.34 17.19 -22.14
CA PRO A 10 -22.54 16.48 -23.41
C PRO A 10 -21.25 15.94 -24.02
N ASP A 11 -20.12 16.60 -23.79
CA ASP A 11 -18.80 16.18 -24.28
C ASP A 11 -18.35 14.82 -23.68
N LEU A 12 -18.93 14.41 -22.54
CA LEU A 12 -18.63 13.12 -21.92
C LEU A 12 -19.52 11.98 -22.41
N LEU A 13 -20.52 12.26 -23.25
CA LEU A 13 -21.46 11.25 -23.75
C LEU A 13 -20.75 10.12 -24.51
N SER A 14 -19.76 10.48 -25.33
CA SER A 14 -18.96 9.51 -26.08
C SER A 14 -18.10 8.59 -25.22
N ARG A 15 -17.94 8.90 -23.94
CA ARG A 15 -17.18 8.12 -22.95
C ARG A 15 -18.09 7.22 -22.12
N LEU A 16 -19.40 7.36 -22.24
CA LEU A 16 -20.37 6.48 -21.61
C LEU A 16 -20.54 5.22 -22.46
N GLN A 17 -20.35 4.08 -21.83
CA GLN A 17 -20.63 2.78 -22.42
C GLN A 17 -21.59 2.01 -21.53
N ARG A 18 -22.66 1.50 -22.12
CA ARG A 18 -23.57 0.61 -21.41
C ARG A 18 -22.96 -0.79 -21.35
N TRP A 19 -23.01 -1.40 -20.17
CA TRP A 19 -22.60 -2.78 -20.01
C TRP A 19 -23.74 -3.69 -20.44
N GLU A 20 -23.49 -4.58 -21.41
CA GLU A 20 -24.50 -5.45 -22.01
C GLU A 20 -24.12 -6.93 -21.96
N ASP A 21 -22.91 -7.24 -21.43
CA ASP A 21 -22.47 -8.62 -21.26
C ASP A 21 -23.21 -9.31 -20.09
N GLU A 22 -23.31 -10.63 -20.12
CA GLU A 22 -23.94 -11.43 -19.06
C GLU A 22 -23.13 -11.48 -17.77
N ASP A 23 -21.80 -11.31 -17.87
CA ASP A 23 -20.89 -11.32 -16.74
C ASP A 23 -21.04 -10.06 -15.89
N ASP A 24 -20.75 -10.18 -14.59
CA ASP A 24 -20.71 -9.01 -13.71
C ASP A 24 -19.57 -8.05 -14.13
N LEU A 25 -19.89 -6.77 -14.24
CA LEU A 25 -18.95 -5.72 -14.62
C LEU A 25 -17.70 -5.70 -13.74
N PHE A 26 -17.86 -5.92 -12.43
CA PHE A 26 -16.74 -5.88 -11.48
C PHE A 26 -15.82 -7.08 -11.65
N ASP A 27 -16.39 -8.25 -11.97
CA ASP A 27 -15.60 -9.44 -12.23
C ASP A 27 -14.86 -9.35 -13.56
N HIS A 28 -15.52 -8.85 -14.62
CA HIS A 28 -14.88 -8.63 -15.93
C HIS A 28 -13.66 -7.74 -15.85
N TYR A 29 -13.77 -6.59 -15.18
CA TYR A 29 -12.65 -5.66 -14.99
C TYR A 29 -11.77 -5.98 -13.77
N ARG A 30 -12.01 -7.10 -13.09
CA ARG A 30 -11.27 -7.53 -11.89
C ARG A 30 -11.23 -6.45 -10.81
N ILE A 31 -12.33 -5.72 -10.63
CA ILE A 31 -12.43 -4.62 -9.67
C ILE A 31 -12.29 -5.14 -8.24
N ASN A 32 -12.91 -6.29 -7.93
CA ASN A 32 -12.84 -6.90 -6.60
C ASN A 32 -11.42 -7.25 -6.19
N GLU A 33 -10.59 -7.76 -7.12
CA GLU A 33 -9.18 -8.03 -6.86
C GLU A 33 -8.36 -6.75 -6.66
N GLN A 34 -8.66 -5.70 -7.43
CA GLN A 34 -8.01 -4.39 -7.28
C GLN A 34 -8.38 -3.74 -5.95
N LEU A 35 -9.63 -3.86 -5.50
CA LEU A 35 -10.07 -3.40 -4.19
C LEU A 35 -9.36 -4.17 -3.06
N ALA A 36 -9.30 -5.50 -3.14
CA ALA A 36 -8.60 -6.31 -2.16
C ALA A 36 -7.12 -5.90 -2.05
N LYS A 37 -6.46 -5.67 -3.20
CA LYS A 37 -5.09 -5.16 -3.24
C LYS A 37 -4.95 -3.74 -2.67
N ALA A 38 -5.93 -2.88 -2.94
CA ALA A 38 -5.95 -1.52 -2.39
C ALA A 38 -6.19 -1.47 -0.88
N LEU A 39 -6.77 -2.51 -0.29
CA LEU A 39 -6.97 -2.67 1.15
C LEU A 39 -5.77 -3.35 1.86
N ASP A 40 -4.81 -3.89 1.11
CA ASP A 40 -3.64 -4.55 1.70
C ASP A 40 -2.78 -3.52 2.45
N ARG A 41 -2.28 -3.93 3.60
CA ARG A 41 -1.36 -3.15 4.43
C ARG A 41 -0.03 -2.88 3.73
N LYS A 42 0.45 -3.84 2.91
CA LYS A 42 1.75 -3.79 2.24
C LYS A 42 1.60 -3.48 0.77
N VAL A 43 2.39 -2.53 0.29
CA VAL A 43 2.45 -2.13 -1.12
C VAL A 43 3.87 -2.37 -1.63
N TYR A 44 4.01 -3.07 -2.76
CA TYR A 44 5.32 -3.36 -3.37
C TYR A 44 5.72 -2.27 -4.35
N LEU A 45 7.02 -1.94 -4.35
CA LEU A 45 7.64 -0.98 -5.25
C LEU A 45 8.30 -1.69 -6.44
N PRO A 46 8.43 -1.03 -7.60
CA PRO A 46 9.11 -1.59 -8.77
C PRO A 46 10.56 -2.01 -8.51
N SER A 47 11.27 -1.28 -7.65
CA SER A 47 12.64 -1.60 -7.22
C SER A 47 12.76 -2.86 -6.36
N GLY A 48 11.63 -3.48 -5.99
CA GLY A 48 11.58 -4.61 -5.05
C GLY A 48 11.45 -4.21 -3.59
N GLY A 49 11.47 -2.92 -3.28
CA GLY A 49 11.12 -2.39 -1.96
C GLY A 49 9.63 -2.50 -1.66
N SER A 50 9.22 -1.99 -0.52
CA SER A 50 7.82 -2.02 -0.13
C SER A 50 7.47 -0.91 0.85
N LEU A 51 6.21 -0.50 0.84
CA LEU A 51 5.61 0.36 1.85
C LEU A 51 4.77 -0.48 2.80
N VAL A 52 4.74 -0.11 4.07
CA VAL A 52 3.78 -0.60 5.05
C VAL A 52 2.98 0.61 5.52
N ILE A 53 1.66 0.56 5.36
CA ILE A 53 0.77 1.66 5.70
C ILE A 53 -0.08 1.22 6.88
N ASP A 54 0.13 1.85 8.02
CA ASP A 54 -0.57 1.57 9.26
C ASP A 54 -1.31 2.80 9.78
N ARG A 55 -2.51 2.57 10.27
CA ARG A 55 -3.29 3.61 10.94
C ARG A 55 -3.20 3.42 12.43
N THR A 56 -2.80 4.48 13.14
CA THR A 56 -2.93 4.59 14.58
C THR A 56 -4.22 5.33 14.93
N GLU A 57 -4.49 5.54 16.21
CA GLU A 57 -5.64 6.32 16.65
C GLU A 57 -5.63 7.78 16.10
N ALA A 58 -4.46 8.43 16.09
CA ALA A 58 -4.33 9.85 15.77
C ALA A 58 -3.71 10.13 14.39
N MET A 59 -2.99 9.20 13.79
CA MET A 59 -2.22 9.44 12.58
C MET A 59 -2.08 8.19 11.72
N THR A 60 -1.68 8.37 10.47
CA THR A 60 -1.24 7.28 9.59
C THR A 60 0.29 7.28 9.54
N VAL A 61 0.88 6.11 9.68
CA VAL A 61 2.33 5.91 9.55
C VAL A 61 2.60 5.12 8.27
N VAL A 62 3.57 5.56 7.51
CA VAL A 62 4.05 4.88 6.30
C VAL A 62 5.51 4.56 6.49
N ASP A 63 5.83 3.27 6.56
CA ASP A 63 7.18 2.75 6.68
C ASP A 63 7.70 2.30 5.31
N VAL A 64 8.87 2.81 4.90
CA VAL A 64 9.49 2.50 3.62
C VAL A 64 10.61 1.49 3.82
N ASN A 65 10.49 0.34 3.16
CA ASN A 65 11.45 -0.75 3.28
C ASN A 65 12.15 -1.04 1.96
N THR A 66 13.44 -1.38 2.01
CA THR A 66 14.17 -1.94 0.86
C THR A 66 13.75 -3.39 0.62
N GLY A 67 13.87 -3.84 -0.62
CA GLY A 67 13.82 -5.25 -0.95
C GLY A 67 15.11 -5.98 -0.53
N LYS A 68 15.17 -7.27 -0.86
CA LYS A 68 16.37 -8.12 -0.61
C LYS A 68 17.59 -7.69 -1.43
N PHE A 69 17.46 -6.82 -2.41
CA PHE A 69 18.52 -6.31 -3.27
C PHE A 69 19.06 -4.98 -2.74
N THR A 70 20.01 -5.05 -1.85
CA THR A 70 20.90 -3.93 -1.51
C THR A 70 22.05 -3.92 -2.51
N GLY A 71 21.76 -3.60 -3.77
CA GLY A 71 22.73 -3.31 -4.83
C GLY A 71 23.86 -4.34 -5.01
N SER A 72 23.91 -5.03 -6.12
CA SER A 72 25.12 -5.75 -6.56
C SER A 72 26.13 -4.72 -7.10
N GLY A 73 27.08 -4.28 -6.28
CA GLY A 73 28.26 -3.50 -6.71
C GLY A 73 28.03 -1.99 -6.91
N GLY A 74 26.86 -1.45 -6.57
CA GLY A 74 26.57 -0.02 -6.63
C GLY A 74 26.67 0.68 -5.27
N ASN A 75 26.67 2.01 -5.29
CA ASN A 75 26.60 2.82 -4.08
C ASN A 75 25.27 2.55 -3.35
N LEU A 76 25.33 2.10 -2.10
CA LEU A 76 24.16 1.85 -1.25
C LEU A 76 23.24 3.08 -1.17
N GLU A 77 23.84 4.25 -1.03
CA GLU A 77 23.14 5.54 -0.98
C GLU A 77 22.29 5.78 -2.25
N GLU A 78 22.82 5.47 -3.44
CA GLU A 78 22.09 5.61 -4.69
C GLU A 78 20.88 4.66 -4.75
N THR A 79 21.06 3.42 -4.30
CA THR A 79 19.98 2.42 -4.25
C THR A 79 18.88 2.86 -3.30
N VAL A 80 19.23 3.34 -2.11
CA VAL A 80 18.30 3.87 -1.11
C VAL A 80 17.55 5.09 -1.65
N THR A 81 18.27 6.03 -2.25
CA THR A 81 17.67 7.23 -2.83
C THR A 81 16.67 6.88 -3.93
N LYS A 82 17.01 5.96 -4.82
CA LYS A 82 16.09 5.48 -5.87
C LYS A 82 14.84 4.83 -5.28
N ASN A 83 15.00 3.97 -4.28
CA ASN A 83 13.88 3.33 -3.60
C ASN A 83 12.97 4.38 -2.92
N ASN A 84 13.55 5.37 -2.26
CA ASN A 84 12.80 6.45 -1.62
C ASN A 84 12.06 7.35 -2.63
N LEU A 85 12.62 7.58 -3.82
CA LEU A 85 11.95 8.31 -4.91
C LEU A 85 10.72 7.55 -5.42
N GLU A 86 10.84 6.25 -5.65
CA GLU A 86 9.72 5.40 -6.02
C GLU A 86 8.66 5.34 -4.91
N ALA A 87 9.12 5.26 -3.64
CA ALA A 87 8.26 5.31 -2.48
C ALA A 87 7.46 6.62 -2.40
N ALA A 88 8.09 7.77 -2.62
CA ALA A 88 7.42 9.06 -2.60
C ALA A 88 6.27 9.15 -3.62
N GLU A 89 6.48 8.64 -4.84
CA GLU A 89 5.45 8.57 -5.88
C GLU A 89 4.30 7.64 -5.49
N GLU A 90 4.64 6.44 -5.00
CA GLU A 90 3.64 5.45 -4.63
C GLU A 90 2.85 5.85 -3.39
N ILE A 91 3.48 6.49 -2.40
CA ILE A 91 2.80 7.03 -1.21
C ILE A 91 1.70 7.99 -1.63
N VAL A 92 1.99 8.97 -2.47
CA VAL A 92 0.97 9.93 -2.93
C VAL A 92 -0.16 9.23 -3.68
N ARG A 93 0.15 8.21 -4.50
CA ARG A 93 -0.86 7.39 -5.17
C ARG A 93 -1.76 6.69 -4.17
N GLN A 94 -1.18 6.09 -3.13
CA GLN A 94 -1.92 5.38 -2.08
C GLN A 94 -2.75 6.34 -1.21
N LEU A 95 -2.23 7.53 -0.87
CA LEU A 95 -2.99 8.55 -0.14
C LEU A 95 -4.26 8.96 -0.88
N ARG A 96 -4.17 9.08 -2.22
CA ARG A 96 -5.32 9.42 -3.07
C ARG A 96 -6.28 8.25 -3.23
N LEU A 97 -5.75 7.05 -3.52
CA LEU A 97 -6.55 5.84 -3.77
C LEU A 97 -7.39 5.46 -2.55
N ARG A 98 -6.78 5.53 -1.37
CA ARG A 98 -7.41 5.13 -0.09
C ARG A 98 -8.12 6.29 0.61
N ASP A 99 -8.03 7.51 0.08
CA ASP A 99 -8.42 8.79 0.71
C ASP A 99 -7.88 8.93 2.14
N ILE A 100 -6.58 8.66 2.30
CA ILE A 100 -5.89 8.84 3.58
C ILE A 100 -5.68 10.32 3.83
N GLY A 101 -6.04 10.79 5.01
CA GLY A 101 -5.84 12.17 5.44
C GLY A 101 -5.67 12.29 6.96
N GLY A 102 -5.60 13.51 7.45
CA GLY A 102 -5.18 13.83 8.80
C GLY A 102 -3.67 13.99 8.88
N ILE A 103 -3.08 13.63 10.01
CA ILE A 103 -1.62 13.61 10.22
C ILE A 103 -1.05 12.34 9.60
N ILE A 104 -0.01 12.49 8.81
CA ILE A 104 0.69 11.39 8.14
C ILE A 104 2.18 11.54 8.44
N VAL A 105 2.79 10.46 8.92
CA VAL A 105 4.24 10.38 9.16
C VAL A 105 4.80 9.34 8.21
N ILE A 106 5.80 9.73 7.43
CA ILE A 106 6.48 8.87 6.48
C ILE A 106 7.90 8.63 6.99
N ASP A 107 8.28 7.37 7.13
CA ASP A 107 9.62 6.95 7.51
C ASP A 107 10.34 6.47 6.24
N PHE A 108 11.10 7.40 5.62
CA PHE A 108 11.96 7.06 4.49
C PHE A 108 13.22 6.37 4.99
N ILE A 109 13.80 5.52 4.16
CA ILE A 109 15.08 4.89 4.48
C ILE A 109 16.14 5.98 4.62
N ASP A 110 16.96 5.87 5.66
CA ASP A 110 18.00 6.85 5.98
C ASP A 110 18.91 7.15 4.79
N MET A 111 19.10 8.44 4.53
CA MET A 111 19.99 8.97 3.50
C MET A 111 21.05 9.83 4.15
N VAL A 112 22.32 9.54 3.88
CA VAL A 112 23.46 10.27 4.43
C VAL A 112 23.55 11.67 3.84
N LEU A 113 23.39 11.78 2.51
CA LEU A 113 23.53 13.04 1.80
C LEU A 113 22.27 13.90 1.90
N GLU A 114 22.41 15.13 2.35
CA GLU A 114 21.33 16.13 2.41
C GLU A 114 20.67 16.36 1.04
N SER A 115 21.48 16.42 -0.02
CA SER A 115 20.98 16.57 -1.39
C SER A 115 20.02 15.46 -1.81
N ASN A 116 20.20 14.24 -1.30
CA ASN A 116 19.31 13.12 -1.58
C ASN A 116 18.00 13.25 -0.80
N ARG A 117 18.05 13.71 0.45
CA ARG A 117 16.85 14.03 1.24
C ARG A 117 16.02 15.12 0.57
N ASP A 118 16.66 16.18 0.11
CA ASP A 118 16.00 17.26 -0.64
C ASP A 118 15.38 16.76 -1.95
N LEU A 119 16.04 15.84 -2.64
CA LEU A 119 15.54 15.26 -3.88
C LEU A 119 14.25 14.45 -3.63
N VAL A 120 14.23 13.65 -2.59
CA VAL A 120 13.04 12.85 -2.19
C VAL A 120 11.90 13.76 -1.76
N LEU A 121 12.19 14.79 -0.95
CA LEU A 121 11.18 15.77 -0.53
C LEU A 121 10.57 16.50 -1.73
N ARG A 122 11.39 16.97 -2.66
CA ARG A 122 10.92 17.62 -3.90
C ARG A 122 10.04 16.69 -4.71
N ARG A 123 10.41 15.42 -4.85
CA ARG A 123 9.58 14.44 -5.54
C ARG A 123 8.23 14.25 -4.86
N LEU A 124 8.20 14.14 -3.55
CA LEU A 124 6.96 14.01 -2.78
C LEU A 124 6.03 15.24 -3.02
N ILE A 125 6.59 16.46 -2.92
CA ILE A 125 5.84 17.70 -3.13
C ILE A 125 5.35 17.82 -4.59
N GLU A 126 6.17 17.45 -5.57
CA GLU A 126 5.79 17.43 -6.99
C GLU A 126 4.60 16.49 -7.23
N CYS A 127 4.64 15.28 -6.66
CA CYS A 127 3.54 14.33 -6.78
C CYS A 127 2.27 14.83 -6.08
N LEU A 128 2.40 15.46 -4.91
CA LEU A 128 1.30 16.09 -4.18
C LEU A 128 0.71 17.28 -4.94
N GLY A 129 1.47 18.00 -5.75
CA GLY A 129 0.98 19.09 -6.59
C GLY A 129 -0.12 18.65 -7.57
N ARG A 130 -0.21 17.36 -7.89
CA ARG A 130 -1.29 16.75 -8.69
C ARG A 130 -2.51 16.35 -7.88
N ASP A 131 -2.42 16.44 -6.56
CA ASP A 131 -3.54 16.18 -5.64
C ASP A 131 -4.33 17.48 -5.42
N ARG A 132 -5.63 17.45 -5.69
CA ARG A 132 -6.50 18.63 -5.51
C ARG A 132 -6.85 18.91 -4.06
N THR A 133 -6.38 18.09 -3.13
CA THR A 133 -6.65 18.27 -1.69
C THR A 133 -5.66 19.25 -1.07
N LYS A 134 -6.11 19.95 -0.03
CA LYS A 134 -5.21 20.79 0.77
C LYS A 134 -4.26 19.88 1.55
N HIS A 135 -2.98 20.15 1.47
CA HIS A 135 -1.91 19.44 2.17
C HIS A 135 -0.82 20.41 2.63
N GLN A 136 -0.08 20.03 3.63
CA GLN A 136 1.12 20.70 4.10
C GLN A 136 2.18 19.64 4.38
N VAL A 137 3.41 19.90 3.98
CA VAL A 137 4.55 18.99 4.16
C VAL A 137 5.62 19.73 4.94
N ALA A 138 6.12 19.10 6.00
CA ALA A 138 7.29 19.57 6.72
C ALA A 138 8.58 19.05 6.04
N GLU A 139 9.72 19.63 6.44
CA GLU A 139 11.04 19.20 5.95
C GLU A 139 11.33 17.73 6.32
N VAL A 140 12.19 17.09 5.51
CA VAL A 140 12.74 15.77 5.85
C VAL A 140 13.76 15.95 6.98
N THR A 141 13.54 15.26 8.08
CA THR A 141 14.50 15.26 9.19
C THR A 141 15.79 14.53 8.81
N SER A 142 16.85 14.73 9.59
CA SER A 142 18.12 13.99 9.42
C SER A 142 17.95 12.46 9.53
N LEU A 143 16.87 12.01 10.15
CA LEU A 143 16.51 10.60 10.32
C LEU A 143 15.55 10.08 9.23
N GLY A 144 15.35 10.81 8.13
CA GLY A 144 14.48 10.37 7.04
C GLY A 144 12.98 10.58 7.26
N LEU A 145 12.56 11.08 8.44
CA LEU A 145 11.15 11.29 8.75
C LEU A 145 10.59 12.52 8.04
N VAL A 146 9.41 12.35 7.43
CA VAL A 146 8.58 13.43 6.89
C VAL A 146 7.24 13.45 7.59
N GLN A 147 6.88 14.61 8.13
CA GLN A 147 5.53 14.84 8.64
C GLN A 147 4.73 15.65 7.64
N MET A 148 3.51 15.24 7.37
CA MET A 148 2.59 15.99 6.53
C MET A 148 1.16 15.93 7.05
N THR A 149 0.34 16.85 6.57
CA THR A 149 -1.10 16.83 6.77
C THR A 149 -1.80 16.86 5.42
N ARG A 150 -2.90 16.14 5.30
CA ARG A 150 -3.74 16.09 4.10
C ARG A 150 -5.22 16.15 4.49
N LYS A 151 -6.00 16.98 3.79
CA LYS A 151 -7.44 17.02 3.97
C LYS A 151 -8.07 15.78 3.32
N ARG A 152 -8.96 15.09 4.05
CA ARG A 152 -9.79 14.01 3.47
C ARG A 152 -10.91 14.61 2.63
N LEU A 153 -11.28 13.91 1.55
CA LEU A 153 -12.41 14.29 0.70
C LEU A 153 -13.71 13.61 1.13
N GLY A 154 -13.62 12.38 1.62
CA GLY A 154 -14.77 11.58 2.01
C GLY A 154 -14.43 10.56 3.10
N THR A 155 -15.16 9.45 3.09
CA THR A 155 -14.86 8.29 3.93
C THR A 155 -13.73 7.49 3.27
N GLY A 156 -12.67 7.19 4.03
CA GLY A 156 -11.53 6.43 3.50
C GLY A 156 -11.93 5.02 3.06
N LEU A 157 -11.23 4.50 2.07
CA LEU A 157 -11.52 3.16 1.51
C LEU A 157 -11.51 2.08 2.60
N LEU A 158 -10.52 2.10 3.49
CA LEU A 158 -10.42 1.13 4.58
C LEU A 158 -11.61 1.22 5.54
N GLU A 159 -12.12 2.41 5.82
CA GLU A 159 -13.25 2.62 6.73
C GLU A 159 -14.58 2.11 6.17
N VAL A 160 -14.71 2.10 4.84
CA VAL A 160 -15.91 1.55 4.16
C VAL A 160 -15.92 0.02 4.17
N PHE A 161 -14.75 -0.60 4.08
CA PHE A 161 -14.60 -2.06 3.94
C PHE A 161 -14.10 -2.76 5.20
N SER A 162 -14.04 -2.09 6.35
CA SER A 162 -13.56 -2.70 7.59
C SER A 162 -14.40 -2.36 8.80
N GLU A 163 -14.38 -3.24 9.75
CA GLU A 163 -14.91 -3.06 11.11
C GLU A 163 -13.81 -3.27 12.14
N GLN A 164 -14.01 -2.78 13.36
CA GLN A 164 -13.03 -2.97 14.42
C GLN A 164 -13.00 -4.43 14.87
N CYS A 165 -11.81 -5.00 14.99
CA CYS A 165 -11.65 -6.37 15.48
C CYS A 165 -11.92 -6.46 16.98
N ASP A 166 -12.96 -7.18 17.40
CA ASP A 166 -13.33 -7.36 18.80
C ASP A 166 -12.24 -8.06 19.64
N SER A 167 -11.46 -8.95 19.03
CA SER A 167 -10.44 -9.73 19.72
C SER A 167 -9.21 -8.93 20.13
N CYS A 168 -8.81 -7.93 19.34
CA CYS A 168 -7.57 -7.17 19.60
C CYS A 168 -7.78 -5.66 19.68
N GLY A 169 -9.00 -5.15 19.41
CA GLY A 169 -9.30 -3.75 19.40
C GLY A 169 -8.41 -2.92 18.46
N GLY A 170 -7.97 -3.53 17.34
CA GLY A 170 -7.07 -2.91 16.37
C GLY A 170 -5.57 -3.07 16.65
N ARG A 171 -5.17 -3.72 17.74
CA ARG A 171 -3.75 -3.90 18.10
C ARG A 171 -3.01 -4.92 17.23
N GLY A 172 -3.70 -5.86 16.59
CA GLY A 172 -3.10 -6.95 15.82
C GLY A 172 -2.39 -8.03 16.66
N LEU A 173 -2.51 -7.97 17.98
CA LEU A 173 -1.89 -8.87 18.94
C LEU A 173 -2.92 -9.36 19.94
N LEU A 174 -2.81 -10.64 20.34
CA LEU A 174 -3.50 -11.18 21.49
C LEU A 174 -2.63 -10.97 22.74
N VAL A 175 -3.17 -10.26 23.71
CA VAL A 175 -2.49 -10.02 25.00
C VAL A 175 -2.91 -11.10 25.99
N HIS A 176 -1.95 -11.70 26.66
CA HIS A 176 -2.17 -12.72 27.70
C HIS A 176 -1.84 -12.14 29.07
N ASP A 177 -2.54 -12.58 30.11
CA ASP A 177 -2.34 -12.14 31.48
C ASP A 177 -1.01 -12.63 32.09
N GLN A 178 -0.40 -13.64 31.46
CA GLN A 178 0.88 -14.19 31.89
C GLN A 178 1.88 -14.22 30.74
N PRO A 179 3.19 -14.11 31.04
CA PRO A 179 4.23 -14.25 30.05
C PRO A 179 4.15 -15.61 29.34
N LEU A 180 4.22 -15.63 28.00
CA LEU A 180 4.27 -16.88 27.25
C LEU A 180 5.59 -17.59 27.51
N SER A 181 5.54 -18.65 28.33
CA SER A 181 6.70 -19.47 28.66
C SER A 181 7.28 -20.12 27.40
N GLY A 182 8.56 -19.89 27.10
CA GLY A 182 9.29 -20.57 26.03
C GLY A 182 9.49 -19.81 24.73
N ARG A 183 9.11 -18.53 24.64
CA ARG A 183 9.43 -17.69 23.48
C ARG A 183 10.51 -16.66 23.78
N SER A 184 11.76 -17.13 23.90
CA SER A 184 12.92 -16.28 23.71
C SER A 184 13.17 -16.20 22.19
N GLY A 185 12.49 -15.32 21.50
CA GLY A 185 12.69 -15.16 20.06
C GLY A 185 12.00 -13.90 19.59
N GLY A 186 12.81 -12.94 19.19
CA GLY A 186 12.39 -11.61 18.80
C GLY A 186 11.46 -11.57 17.58
N ALA A 187 11.11 -10.38 17.17
CA ALA A 187 10.21 -10.02 16.06
C ALA A 187 10.45 -10.77 14.74
N SER A 188 11.61 -11.44 14.55
CA SER A 188 11.96 -12.28 13.40
C SER A 188 11.06 -13.51 13.23
N ASP A 189 10.51 -14.07 14.31
CA ASP A 189 9.65 -15.27 14.23
C ASP A 189 8.26 -14.99 13.65
N PHE A 190 7.75 -13.76 13.80
CA PHE A 190 6.47 -13.37 13.19
C PHE A 190 6.60 -13.24 11.67
N ILE A 191 7.70 -12.71 11.19
CA ILE A 191 7.98 -12.55 9.75
C ILE A 191 8.15 -13.92 9.09
N HIS A 192 8.91 -14.83 9.71
CA HIS A 192 9.12 -16.20 9.20
C HIS A 192 7.85 -17.06 9.21
N ARG A 193 6.91 -16.82 10.11
CA ARG A 193 5.64 -17.56 10.16
C ARG A 193 4.70 -17.12 9.03
N GLN A 194 4.66 -15.85 8.68
CA GLN A 194 3.90 -15.35 7.53
C GLN A 194 4.47 -15.88 6.21
N GLU A 195 5.79 -15.80 6.00
CA GLU A 195 6.44 -16.36 4.80
C GLU A 195 6.21 -17.88 4.66
N ARG A 196 6.18 -18.61 5.77
CA ARG A 196 5.93 -20.06 5.77
C ARG A 196 4.48 -20.40 5.43
N THR A 197 3.54 -19.56 5.80
CA THR A 197 2.11 -19.73 5.49
C THR A 197 1.84 -19.42 4.02
N GLU A 198 2.45 -18.38 3.47
CA GLU A 198 2.35 -18.03 2.05
C GLU A 198 3.00 -19.09 1.15
N ARG A 199 4.18 -19.62 1.53
CA ARG A 199 4.81 -20.75 0.83
C ARG A 199 3.99 -22.03 0.85
N LYS A 200 3.21 -22.29 1.91
CA LYS A 200 2.29 -23.42 1.97
C LYS A 200 1.08 -23.22 1.05
N ARG A 201 0.53 -21.99 0.99
CA ARG A 201 -0.60 -21.65 0.11
C ARG A 201 -0.20 -21.72 -1.37
N SER A 202 0.97 -21.22 -1.75
CA SER A 202 1.45 -21.28 -3.13
C SER A 202 1.76 -22.72 -3.58
N ARG A 203 2.30 -23.58 -2.69
CA ARG A 203 2.49 -25.01 -2.98
C ARG A 203 1.20 -25.81 -3.06
N ALA A 204 0.17 -25.43 -2.32
CA ALA A 204 -1.15 -26.05 -2.42
C ALA A 204 -1.86 -25.67 -3.72
N ALA A 205 -1.77 -24.40 -4.15
CA ALA A 205 -2.31 -23.92 -5.41
C ALA A 205 -1.61 -24.58 -6.62
N SER A 206 -0.28 -24.76 -6.57
CA SER A 206 0.47 -25.44 -7.64
C SER A 206 0.14 -26.94 -7.75
N ARG A 207 -0.21 -27.62 -6.65
CA ARG A 207 -0.59 -29.04 -6.67
C ARG A 207 -2.01 -29.28 -7.21
N ASN A 208 -2.92 -28.33 -7.07
CA ASN A 208 -4.25 -28.42 -7.68
C ASN A 208 -4.17 -28.25 -9.21
N ASN A 209 -3.33 -27.33 -9.68
CA ASN A 209 -3.17 -27.07 -11.11
C ASN A 209 -2.52 -28.23 -11.89
N THR A 210 -1.75 -29.10 -11.21
CA THR A 210 -1.15 -30.30 -11.83
C THR A 210 -2.08 -31.52 -11.81
N ARG A 211 -3.12 -31.53 -10.98
CA ARG A 211 -4.12 -32.61 -10.97
C ARG A 211 -5.18 -32.46 -12.06
N ASP A 212 -5.53 -31.22 -12.41
CA ASP A 212 -6.48 -30.95 -13.49
C ASP A 212 -5.87 -31.15 -14.89
N ALA A 213 -4.54 -31.15 -15.01
CA ALA A 213 -3.84 -31.40 -16.27
C ALA A 213 -3.60 -32.91 -16.57
N ALA A 214 -3.85 -33.80 -15.61
CA ALA A 214 -3.60 -35.24 -15.76
C ALA A 214 -4.89 -36.08 -15.91
N GLY A 215 -6.05 -35.46 -16.01
CA GLY A 215 -7.38 -36.13 -16.05
C GLY A 215 -8.07 -36.11 -17.41
N GLY A 216 -7.36 -35.95 -18.52
CA GLY A 216 -7.96 -35.86 -19.85
C GLY A 216 -7.29 -36.75 -20.89
N VAL A 217 -7.33 -38.06 -20.71
CA VAL A 217 -7.16 -39.05 -21.79
C VAL A 217 -7.91 -40.29 -21.36
N ASP A 218 -9.12 -40.44 -21.88
CA ASP A 218 -9.76 -41.67 -22.39
C ASP A 218 -11.04 -41.27 -23.11
#